data_ea05d58fa6ea07a3f2bae7bc627c866b
#
_entry.id   ea05d58fa6ea07a3f2bae7bc627c866b
#
_cell.length_a   1.000
_cell.length_b   1.000
_cell.length_c   1.000
_cell.angle_alpha   90.00
_cell.angle_beta   90.00
_cell.angle_gamma   90.00
#
_symmetry.space_group_name_H-M   'P 1'
#
loop_
_entity.id
_entity.type
_entity.pdbx_description
1 polymer ?
#
loop_
_entity_poly.entity_id
_entity_poly.type
_entity_poly.pdbx_seq_one_letter_code
_entity_poly.pdbx_strand_id
1 'polypeptide(L)'
;MAFAILLIGLSACAPGLSQKQVELVWPLPPDEPKIKFVDIIRTNLDLAKKGGLTETIFGQEVVEGLQKPYGVAVDKEGKIYVTDLARVLILDLKKKDYDYIGAEPGVGQLRVAIGIAAASDGRIFVTDVAAARVYVYAGGKYVAALGHKDEFISPSGVALDEKRGLIYVSDTRLHMIKIFSLSDYSFIKNIGQNGGHLGEFNYPTNITVDPEGKLYVVDTGNFRVQIFDKDYQVIRVIGRAGDSPGSFARPKGIAIDSEGHIYVVDTAFQNFQIFDQSGRILLAVGSGGIDPGEFLLPAGITIDDQDRIYVVNQVPGSVQIFQYLGEKWKKKEEQAGAAIDKK
;
A
#
# COMPACT_ATOMS: atom_id res chain seq x y z
N MET A 1 -77.91 -7.59 6.95
CA MET A 1 -77.12 -7.38 8.19
C MET A 1 -75.66 -7.78 7.89
N ALA A 2 -74.82 -6.82 7.65
CA ALA A 2 -73.40 -7.05 7.36
C ALA A 2 -72.59 -6.60 8.60
N PHE A 3 -71.87 -7.53 9.21
CA PHE A 3 -70.96 -7.25 10.32
C PHE A 3 -69.54 -6.86 9.75
N ALA A 4 -69.17 -5.63 9.98
CA ALA A 4 -67.79 -5.16 9.68
C ALA A 4 -66.92 -5.45 10.92
N ILE A 5 -65.92 -6.29 10.75
CA ILE A 5 -64.88 -6.53 11.76
C ILE A 5 -63.77 -5.53 11.54
N LEU A 6 -63.57 -4.63 12.48
CA LEU A 6 -62.51 -3.64 12.53
C LEU A 6 -61.25 -4.29 13.16
N LEU A 7 -60.25 -4.63 12.34
CA LEU A 7 -58.93 -5.08 12.80
C LEU A 7 -58.05 -3.87 13.14
N ILE A 8 -57.88 -3.61 14.43
CA ILE A 8 -56.91 -2.64 14.95
C ILE A 8 -55.53 -3.32 14.94
N GLY A 9 -54.69 -2.96 13.99
CA GLY A 9 -53.28 -3.37 13.96
C GLY A 9 -52.47 -2.59 15.00
N LEU A 10 -52.07 -3.24 16.07
CA LEU A 10 -51.06 -2.74 17.01
C LEU A 10 -49.67 -2.87 16.34
N SER A 11 -49.16 -1.79 15.77
CA SER A 11 -47.76 -1.70 15.39
C SER A 11 -46.91 -1.55 16.65
N ALA A 12 -46.37 -2.65 17.15
CA ALA A 12 -45.34 -2.62 18.18
C ALA A 12 -44.05 -2.13 17.53
N CYS A 13 -43.64 -0.87 17.77
CA CYS A 13 -42.29 -0.40 17.54
C CYS A 13 -41.37 -1.14 18.51
N ALA A 14 -40.70 -2.20 18.05
CA ALA A 14 -39.58 -2.74 18.76
C ALA A 14 -38.42 -1.69 18.65
N PRO A 15 -37.77 -1.30 19.79
CA PRO A 15 -36.62 -0.46 19.73
C PRO A 15 -35.55 -1.21 18.92
N GLY A 16 -35.11 -0.60 17.80
CA GLY A 16 -34.02 -1.15 16.98
C GLY A 16 -32.81 -1.33 17.87
N LEU A 17 -32.41 -2.57 18.08
CA LEU A 17 -31.13 -2.90 18.65
C LEU A 17 -30.11 -2.26 17.70
N SER A 18 -29.42 -1.21 18.15
CA SER A 18 -28.23 -0.68 17.50
C SER A 18 -27.28 -1.86 17.38
N GLN A 19 -27.16 -2.42 16.18
CA GLN A 19 -26.07 -3.36 15.89
C GLN A 19 -24.78 -2.59 16.13
N LYS A 20 -24.10 -2.87 17.25
CA LYS A 20 -22.72 -2.46 17.45
C LYS A 20 -21.97 -2.94 16.22
N GLN A 21 -21.50 -2.02 15.39
CA GLN A 21 -20.62 -2.34 14.29
C GLN A 21 -19.44 -3.10 14.89
N VAL A 22 -19.32 -4.39 14.55
CA VAL A 22 -18.21 -5.21 15.03
C VAL A 22 -16.94 -4.61 14.43
N GLU A 23 -16.08 -4.05 15.26
CA GLU A 23 -14.78 -3.55 14.82
C GLU A 23 -13.94 -4.74 14.37
N LEU A 24 -13.44 -4.67 13.15
CA LEU A 24 -12.55 -5.68 12.60
C LEU A 24 -11.10 -5.35 13.04
N VAL A 25 -10.55 -6.21 13.89
CA VAL A 25 -9.24 -5.99 14.54
C VAL A 25 -8.39 -7.26 14.55
N TRP A 26 -7.08 -7.10 14.66
CA TRP A 26 -6.11 -8.19 14.80
C TRP A 26 -5.11 -7.89 15.92
N PRO A 27 -4.74 -8.90 16.75
CA PRO A 27 -5.43 -10.16 16.88
C PRO A 27 -6.88 -9.97 17.33
N LEU A 28 -7.70 -11.02 17.18
CA LEU A 28 -9.07 -11.00 17.69
C LEU A 28 -9.08 -11.07 19.23
N PRO A 29 -10.08 -10.50 19.90
CA PRO A 29 -10.25 -10.66 21.33
C PRO A 29 -10.22 -12.14 21.74
N PRO A 30 -9.67 -12.52 22.91
CA PRO A 30 -9.36 -11.62 24.05
C PRO A 30 -8.00 -10.90 24.01
N ASP A 31 -7.17 -11.15 23.01
CA ASP A 31 -5.88 -10.48 22.88
C ASP A 31 -6.03 -8.98 22.60
N GLU A 32 -5.05 -8.18 23.05
CA GLU A 32 -5.05 -6.74 22.78
C GLU A 32 -4.87 -6.48 21.27
N PRO A 33 -5.84 -5.80 20.61
CA PRO A 33 -5.72 -5.47 19.20
C PRO A 33 -4.50 -4.61 18.88
N LYS A 34 -3.81 -4.94 17.80
CA LYS A 34 -2.66 -4.19 17.28
C LYS A 34 -2.95 -3.54 15.94
N ILE A 35 -3.83 -4.12 15.15
CA ILE A 35 -4.26 -3.62 13.85
C ILE A 35 -5.78 -3.50 13.87
N LYS A 36 -6.29 -2.40 13.32
CA LYS A 36 -7.71 -2.14 13.12
C LYS A 36 -7.98 -1.87 11.65
N PHE A 37 -9.01 -2.49 11.07
CA PHE A 37 -9.51 -2.09 9.75
C PHE A 37 -10.18 -0.72 9.84
N VAL A 38 -9.92 0.13 8.84
CA VAL A 38 -10.45 1.49 8.79
C VAL A 38 -11.42 1.66 7.65
N ASP A 39 -11.00 1.33 6.42
CA ASP A 39 -11.81 1.58 5.21
C ASP A 39 -11.34 0.73 4.02
N ILE A 40 -12.15 0.72 2.96
CA ILE A 40 -11.82 0.12 1.67
C ILE A 40 -12.28 1.02 0.54
N ILE A 41 -11.39 1.31 -0.40
CA ILE A 41 -11.64 2.12 -1.59
C ILE A 41 -11.57 1.21 -2.81
N ARG A 42 -12.67 1.12 -3.56
CA ARG A 42 -12.78 0.35 -4.82
C ARG A 42 -13.02 1.27 -6.01
N THR A 43 -13.78 2.33 -5.79
CA THR A 43 -14.24 3.27 -6.83
C THR A 43 -14.14 4.71 -6.34
N ASN A 44 -14.27 5.65 -7.26
CA ASN A 44 -14.41 7.08 -6.94
C ASN A 44 -15.62 7.37 -6.02
N LEU A 45 -16.67 6.57 -6.09
CA LEU A 45 -17.87 6.76 -5.26
C LEU A 45 -17.61 6.48 -3.77
N ASP A 46 -16.59 5.69 -3.44
CA ASP A 46 -16.20 5.43 -2.04
C ASP A 46 -15.62 6.70 -1.38
N LEU A 47 -15.18 7.69 -2.18
CA LEU A 47 -14.75 8.99 -1.70
C LEU A 47 -15.93 9.90 -1.33
N ALA A 48 -17.11 9.70 -1.94
CA ALA A 48 -18.30 10.48 -1.65
C ALA A 48 -18.89 10.11 -0.27
N LYS A 49 -19.54 11.06 0.42
CA LYS A 49 -20.27 10.73 1.66
C LYS A 49 -21.40 9.77 1.35
N LYS A 50 -21.49 8.64 2.03
CA LYS A 50 -22.69 7.82 2.07
C LYS A 50 -23.85 8.69 2.60
N GLY A 51 -24.80 9.02 1.71
CA GLY A 51 -26.06 9.67 2.09
C GLY A 51 -26.17 11.18 1.81
N GLY A 52 -25.95 11.62 0.59
CA GLY A 52 -26.30 12.98 0.15
C GLY A 52 -27.46 12.97 -0.87
N LEU A 53 -28.45 13.85 -0.66
CA LEU A 53 -29.58 14.10 -1.58
C LEU A 53 -29.18 14.64 -2.97
N THR A 54 -27.89 14.71 -3.28
CA THR A 54 -27.34 15.26 -4.51
C THR A 54 -27.40 14.32 -5.72
N GLU A 55 -27.54 13.01 -5.51
CA GLU A 55 -27.59 12.01 -6.59
C GLU A 55 -28.82 12.15 -7.49
N THR A 56 -29.89 12.79 -7.01
CA THR A 56 -31.17 12.89 -7.73
C THR A 56 -31.22 14.06 -8.74
N ILE A 57 -30.29 15.01 -8.70
CA ILE A 57 -30.39 16.27 -9.45
C ILE A 57 -29.36 16.41 -10.59
N PHE A 58 -28.19 15.76 -10.55
CA PHE A 58 -27.08 16.01 -11.47
C PHE A 58 -26.67 14.89 -12.41
N GLY A 59 -27.46 13.84 -12.56
CA GLY A 59 -27.14 12.72 -13.45
C GLY A 59 -26.23 11.65 -12.78
N GLN A 60 -26.14 10.47 -13.41
CA GLN A 60 -25.27 9.38 -12.90
C GLN A 60 -23.80 9.80 -13.02
N GLU A 61 -23.11 9.92 -11.91
CA GLU A 61 -21.65 10.03 -11.90
C GLU A 61 -21.04 8.79 -12.56
N VAL A 62 -20.04 8.99 -13.40
CA VAL A 62 -19.31 7.88 -14.02
C VAL A 62 -18.58 7.13 -12.92
N VAL A 63 -18.92 5.86 -12.74
CA VAL A 63 -18.25 5.01 -11.77
C VAL A 63 -16.89 4.59 -12.33
N GLU A 64 -15.83 5.08 -11.71
CA GLU A 64 -14.46 4.71 -12.05
C GLU A 64 -13.86 3.90 -10.93
N GLY A 65 -13.49 2.65 -11.24
CA GLY A 65 -12.88 1.72 -10.30
C GLY A 65 -11.42 1.42 -10.61
N LEU A 66 -10.75 0.88 -9.62
CA LEU A 66 -9.43 0.28 -9.76
C LEU A 66 -9.57 -1.02 -10.56
N GLN A 67 -8.86 -1.13 -11.69
CA GLN A 67 -8.99 -2.28 -12.60
C GLN A 67 -8.00 -3.40 -12.23
N LYS A 68 -6.72 -3.05 -12.14
CA LYS A 68 -5.65 -3.97 -11.75
C LYS A 68 -4.55 -3.21 -11.00
N PRO A 69 -4.86 -2.68 -9.82
CA PRO A 69 -3.91 -1.89 -9.06
C PRO A 69 -2.73 -2.74 -8.58
N TYR A 70 -1.55 -2.13 -8.43
CA TYR A 70 -0.37 -2.86 -7.98
C TYR A 70 0.39 -2.14 -6.86
N GLY A 71 0.94 -0.97 -7.12
CA GLY A 71 1.70 -0.17 -6.16
C GLY A 71 0.85 0.89 -5.49
N VAL A 72 1.21 1.26 -4.28
CA VAL A 72 0.59 2.34 -3.53
C VAL A 72 1.65 3.17 -2.82
N ALA A 73 1.49 4.49 -2.85
CA ALA A 73 2.27 5.45 -2.08
C ALA A 73 1.35 6.51 -1.47
N VAL A 74 1.79 7.13 -0.39
CA VAL A 74 1.06 8.24 0.24
C VAL A 74 2.03 9.40 0.40
N ASP A 75 1.60 10.62 0.04
CA ASP A 75 2.39 11.82 0.23
C ASP A 75 2.17 12.44 1.63
N LYS A 76 2.92 13.49 1.93
CA LYS A 76 2.83 14.21 3.22
C LYS A 76 1.47 14.90 3.46
N GLU A 77 0.72 15.21 2.41
CA GLU A 77 -0.62 15.76 2.51
C GLU A 77 -1.68 14.69 2.76
N GLY A 78 -1.30 13.42 2.63
CA GLY A 78 -2.15 12.24 2.81
C GLY A 78 -2.92 11.86 1.56
N LYS A 79 -2.50 12.32 0.37
CA LYS A 79 -3.01 11.84 -0.91
C LYS A 79 -2.44 10.45 -1.20
N ILE A 80 -3.30 9.58 -1.68
CA ILE A 80 -2.97 8.20 -2.00
C ILE A 80 -2.76 8.10 -3.51
N TYR A 81 -1.63 7.55 -3.92
CA TYR A 81 -1.26 7.31 -5.32
C TYR A 81 -1.27 5.80 -5.57
N VAL A 82 -2.03 5.35 -6.55
CA VAL A 82 -2.18 3.92 -6.87
C VAL A 82 -1.86 3.68 -8.33
N THR A 83 -0.86 2.85 -8.61
CA THR A 83 -0.60 2.40 -9.98
C THR A 83 -1.71 1.46 -10.43
N ASP A 84 -2.33 1.73 -11.58
CA ASP A 84 -3.45 0.95 -12.12
C ASP A 84 -3.35 0.85 -13.64
N LEU A 85 -2.78 -0.23 -14.14
CA LEU A 85 -2.49 -0.44 -15.56
C LEU A 85 -1.59 0.67 -16.14
N ALA A 86 -2.13 1.46 -17.06
CA ALA A 86 -1.42 2.51 -17.79
C ALA A 86 -1.60 3.92 -17.17
N ARG A 87 -1.89 3.99 -15.88
CA ARG A 87 -2.11 5.26 -15.16
C ARG A 87 -1.73 5.15 -13.69
N VAL A 88 -1.62 6.28 -13.02
CA VAL A 88 -1.65 6.36 -11.56
C VAL A 88 -2.91 7.13 -11.17
N LEU A 89 -3.75 6.51 -10.35
CA LEU A 89 -4.89 7.15 -9.72
C LEU A 89 -4.41 7.89 -8.48
N ILE A 90 -4.85 9.15 -8.33
CA ILE A 90 -4.61 10.01 -7.17
C ILE A 90 -5.91 10.15 -6.41
N LEU A 91 -5.91 9.84 -5.12
CA LEU A 91 -7.09 9.91 -4.26
C LEU A 91 -6.82 10.92 -3.13
N ASP A 92 -7.61 11.98 -3.06
CA ASP A 92 -7.59 12.95 -1.97
C ASP A 92 -8.80 12.72 -1.05
N LEU A 93 -8.61 11.94 0.02
CA LEU A 93 -9.68 11.64 0.97
C LEU A 93 -10.22 12.86 1.72
N LYS A 94 -9.40 13.91 1.86
CA LYS A 94 -9.80 15.15 2.56
C LYS A 94 -10.72 15.98 1.69
N LYS A 95 -10.39 16.12 0.42
CA LYS A 95 -11.18 16.86 -0.57
C LYS A 95 -12.30 16.02 -1.18
N LYS A 96 -12.21 14.69 -1.05
CA LYS A 96 -13.09 13.70 -1.69
C LYS A 96 -13.04 13.82 -3.22
N ASP A 97 -11.85 13.91 -3.71
CA ASP A 97 -11.53 14.14 -5.10
C ASP A 97 -10.55 13.10 -5.62
N TYR A 98 -10.51 12.88 -6.91
CA TYR A 98 -9.59 11.98 -7.56
C TYR A 98 -9.07 12.59 -8.87
N ASP A 99 -7.87 12.19 -9.26
CA ASP A 99 -7.20 12.64 -10.48
C ASP A 99 -6.31 11.52 -11.02
N TYR A 100 -5.73 11.71 -12.20
CA TYR A 100 -4.85 10.75 -12.84
C TYR A 100 -3.57 11.42 -13.33
N ILE A 101 -2.48 10.66 -13.31
CA ILE A 101 -1.24 11.01 -14.00
C ILE A 101 -0.79 9.85 -14.90
N GLY A 102 -0.09 10.20 -15.99
CA GLY A 102 0.49 9.24 -16.92
C GLY A 102 -0.48 8.60 -17.91
N ALA A 103 -1.77 8.93 -17.89
CA ALA A 103 -2.77 8.39 -18.81
C ALA A 103 -2.73 9.08 -20.20
N GLU A 104 -2.37 10.37 -20.24
CA GLU A 104 -2.43 11.18 -21.46
C GLU A 104 -1.38 10.75 -22.48
N PRO A 105 -1.74 10.70 -23.79
CA PRO A 105 -0.79 10.40 -24.85
C PRO A 105 0.37 11.41 -24.90
N GLY A 106 1.57 10.90 -25.07
CA GLY A 106 2.75 11.73 -25.23
C GLY A 106 3.96 11.31 -24.39
N VAL A 107 4.87 12.24 -24.15
CA VAL A 107 6.06 12.00 -23.33
C VAL A 107 5.62 11.81 -21.87
N GLY A 108 6.05 10.70 -21.28
CA GLY A 108 5.63 10.34 -19.91
C GLY A 108 4.32 9.55 -19.84
N GLN A 109 3.75 9.13 -20.97
CA GLN A 109 2.61 8.21 -20.95
C GLN A 109 3.03 6.86 -20.39
N LEU A 110 2.30 6.39 -19.38
CA LEU A 110 2.48 5.07 -18.78
C LEU A 110 1.88 3.99 -19.68
N ARG A 111 2.46 2.79 -19.63
CA ARG A 111 1.99 1.59 -20.33
C ARG A 111 1.61 0.47 -19.36
N VAL A 112 2.52 0.12 -18.43
CA VAL A 112 2.30 -0.86 -17.36
C VAL A 112 2.99 -0.35 -16.11
N ALA A 113 2.30 0.46 -15.34
CA ALA A 113 2.76 1.03 -14.09
C ALA A 113 2.74 -0.02 -12.98
N ILE A 114 3.85 -0.18 -12.24
CA ILE A 114 4.00 -1.18 -11.18
C ILE A 114 4.35 -0.52 -9.84
N GLY A 115 5.61 -0.18 -9.60
CA GLY A 115 6.08 0.44 -8.37
C GLY A 115 5.85 1.94 -8.37
N ILE A 116 5.70 2.51 -7.18
CA ILE A 116 5.49 3.94 -7.00
C ILE A 116 6.12 4.41 -5.69
N ALA A 117 6.70 5.59 -5.71
CA ALA A 117 7.17 6.29 -4.52
C ALA A 117 6.86 7.79 -4.61
N ALA A 118 6.43 8.37 -3.50
CA ALA A 118 6.18 9.80 -3.36
C ALA A 118 7.33 10.45 -2.58
N ALA A 119 7.95 11.45 -3.19
CA ALA A 119 8.99 12.25 -2.53
C ALA A 119 8.38 13.38 -1.69
N SER A 120 9.13 13.83 -0.71
CA SER A 120 8.70 14.90 0.20
C SER A 120 8.53 16.28 -0.47
N ASP A 121 9.12 16.46 -1.65
CA ASP A 121 9.01 17.66 -2.48
C ASP A 121 7.85 17.59 -3.51
N GLY A 122 7.03 16.54 -3.44
CA GLY A 122 5.87 16.35 -4.31
C GLY A 122 6.16 15.65 -5.63
N ARG A 123 7.40 15.19 -5.88
CA ARG A 123 7.71 14.33 -7.02
C ARG A 123 7.18 12.92 -6.80
N ILE A 124 6.65 12.32 -7.86
CA ILE A 124 6.14 10.95 -7.88
C ILE A 124 6.98 10.14 -8.87
N PHE A 125 7.55 9.06 -8.40
CA PHE A 125 8.38 8.13 -9.17
C PHE A 125 7.57 6.88 -9.47
N VAL A 126 7.47 6.52 -10.75
CA VAL A 126 6.64 5.38 -11.21
C VAL A 126 7.47 4.47 -12.10
N THR A 127 7.61 3.21 -11.73
CA THR A 127 8.24 2.21 -12.60
C THR A 127 7.23 1.75 -13.66
N ASP A 128 7.65 1.73 -14.92
CA ASP A 128 6.89 1.20 -16.05
C ASP A 128 7.62 0.03 -16.68
N VAL A 129 7.08 -1.17 -16.49
CA VAL A 129 7.69 -2.42 -16.95
C VAL A 129 7.70 -2.51 -18.48
N ALA A 130 6.63 -2.06 -19.15
CA ALA A 130 6.53 -2.15 -20.59
C ALA A 130 7.37 -1.08 -21.31
N ALA A 131 7.57 0.07 -20.67
CA ALA A 131 8.46 1.12 -21.17
C ALA A 131 9.94 0.87 -20.79
N ALA A 132 10.20 -0.03 -19.83
CA ALA A 132 11.50 -0.26 -19.21
C ALA A 132 12.14 1.06 -18.70
N ARG A 133 11.37 1.83 -17.91
CA ARG A 133 11.70 3.17 -17.39
C ARG A 133 11.17 3.37 -15.99
N VAL A 134 11.74 4.35 -15.31
CA VAL A 134 11.12 4.99 -14.15
C VAL A 134 10.77 6.40 -14.55
N TYR A 135 9.48 6.73 -14.58
CA TYR A 135 9.02 8.07 -14.88
C TYR A 135 8.91 8.91 -13.62
N VAL A 136 9.19 10.20 -13.74
CA VAL A 136 9.10 11.19 -12.67
C VAL A 136 8.06 12.23 -13.05
N TYR A 137 7.10 12.46 -12.15
CA TYR A 137 6.06 13.47 -12.30
C TYR A 137 6.18 14.49 -11.16
N ALA A 138 5.85 15.74 -11.44
CA ALA A 138 5.70 16.81 -10.46
C ALA A 138 4.49 17.68 -10.82
N GLY A 139 3.63 17.96 -9.83
CA GLY A 139 2.39 18.71 -10.06
C GLY A 139 1.49 18.09 -11.13
N GLY A 140 1.44 16.77 -11.20
CA GLY A 140 0.64 16.01 -12.18
C GLY A 140 1.25 15.90 -13.58
N LYS A 141 2.44 16.49 -13.84
CA LYS A 141 3.08 16.52 -15.15
C LYS A 141 4.36 15.72 -15.17
N TYR A 142 4.66 15.09 -16.31
CA TYR A 142 5.95 14.46 -16.57
C TYR A 142 7.09 15.50 -16.50
N VAL A 143 8.17 15.16 -15.80
CA VAL A 143 9.35 16.02 -15.70
C VAL A 143 10.64 15.32 -16.13
N ALA A 144 10.76 14.00 -15.91
CA ALA A 144 11.95 13.24 -16.23
C ALA A 144 11.68 11.74 -16.32
N ALA A 145 12.66 10.98 -16.81
CA ALA A 145 12.72 9.54 -16.67
C ALA A 145 14.15 9.11 -16.30
N LEU A 146 14.25 8.14 -15.41
CA LEU A 146 15.50 7.46 -15.11
C LEU A 146 15.74 6.35 -16.13
N GLY A 147 17.01 6.10 -16.40
CA GLY A 147 17.49 5.04 -17.26
C GLY A 147 17.64 5.47 -18.71
N HIS A 148 18.71 4.99 -19.32
CA HIS A 148 18.95 5.08 -20.75
C HIS A 148 18.31 3.90 -21.48
N LYS A 149 18.44 3.85 -22.80
CA LYS A 149 18.03 2.70 -23.59
C LYS A 149 18.76 1.46 -23.07
N ASP A 150 18.02 0.37 -22.86
CA ASP A 150 18.52 -0.94 -22.41
C ASP A 150 19.10 -0.97 -20.98
N GLU A 151 18.90 0.08 -20.19
CA GLU A 151 19.35 0.10 -18.80
C GLU A 151 18.48 -0.74 -17.88
N PHE A 152 17.16 -0.78 -18.13
CA PHE A 152 16.22 -1.60 -17.43
C PHE A 152 15.63 -2.69 -18.34
N ILE A 153 15.25 -3.82 -17.75
CA ILE A 153 14.45 -4.86 -18.42
C ILE A 153 13.07 -4.95 -17.82
N SER A 154 12.98 -4.93 -16.49
CA SER A 154 11.69 -5.06 -15.77
C SER A 154 11.76 -4.30 -14.43
N PRO A 155 11.80 -2.95 -14.47
CA PRO A 155 11.81 -2.16 -13.24
C PRO A 155 10.48 -2.35 -12.51
N SER A 156 10.52 -2.74 -11.23
CA SER A 156 9.31 -3.07 -10.47
C SER A 156 9.16 -2.23 -9.21
N GLY A 157 9.98 -2.40 -8.19
CA GLY A 157 9.93 -1.57 -6.99
C GLY A 157 10.76 -0.29 -7.15
N VAL A 158 10.34 0.78 -6.49
CA VAL A 158 11.10 2.02 -6.34
C VAL A 158 11.02 2.52 -4.91
N ALA A 159 12.14 2.94 -4.33
CA ALA A 159 12.22 3.54 -3.00
C ALA A 159 13.17 4.73 -3.00
N LEU A 160 12.91 5.69 -2.10
CA LEU A 160 13.66 6.93 -1.99
C LEU A 160 14.36 7.00 -0.63
N ASP A 161 15.65 7.22 -0.63
CA ASP A 161 16.40 7.66 0.55
C ASP A 161 16.70 9.15 0.40
N GLU A 162 15.78 9.98 0.80
CA GLU A 162 15.90 11.43 0.64
C GLU A 162 17.03 12.02 1.48
N LYS A 163 17.36 11.40 2.63
CA LYS A 163 18.47 11.84 3.47
C LYS A 163 19.82 11.66 2.79
N ARG A 164 19.98 10.57 2.03
CA ARG A 164 21.21 10.26 1.30
C ARG A 164 21.16 10.76 -0.15
N GLY A 165 19.99 11.24 -0.60
CA GLY A 165 19.78 11.69 -1.97
C GLY A 165 19.82 10.54 -2.98
N LEU A 166 19.26 9.37 -2.64
CA LEU A 166 19.34 8.16 -3.46
C LEU A 166 17.95 7.68 -3.88
N ILE A 167 17.89 7.10 -5.08
CA ILE A 167 16.75 6.35 -5.59
C ILE A 167 17.20 4.90 -5.79
N TYR A 168 16.44 3.98 -5.24
CA TYR A 168 16.62 2.55 -5.45
C TYR A 168 15.54 2.02 -6.38
N VAL A 169 15.92 1.21 -7.36
CA VAL A 169 14.98 0.57 -8.30
C VAL A 169 15.32 -0.91 -8.39
N SER A 170 14.39 -1.78 -8.05
CA SER A 170 14.54 -3.21 -8.33
C SER A 170 14.27 -3.49 -9.80
N ASP A 171 15.20 -4.17 -10.47
CA ASP A 171 14.94 -4.75 -11.78
C ASP A 171 14.76 -6.25 -11.63
N THR A 172 13.53 -6.68 -11.69
CA THR A 172 13.14 -8.06 -11.41
C THR A 172 13.84 -9.06 -12.36
N ARG A 173 13.95 -8.73 -13.64
CA ARG A 173 14.54 -9.64 -14.64
C ARG A 173 16.07 -9.55 -14.75
N LEU A 174 16.67 -8.47 -14.27
CA LEU A 174 18.11 -8.36 -14.13
C LEU A 174 18.60 -8.91 -12.79
N HIS A 175 17.70 -9.26 -11.88
CA HIS A 175 18.02 -9.79 -10.54
C HIS A 175 18.95 -8.87 -9.75
N MET A 176 18.71 -7.56 -9.80
CA MET A 176 19.53 -6.56 -9.12
C MET A 176 18.72 -5.34 -8.68
N ILE A 177 19.34 -4.54 -7.84
CA ILE A 177 18.85 -3.23 -7.46
C ILE A 177 19.75 -2.19 -8.10
N LYS A 178 19.19 -1.24 -8.84
CA LYS A 178 19.89 -0.11 -9.43
C LYS A 178 19.75 1.12 -8.56
N ILE A 179 20.84 1.85 -8.38
CA ILE A 179 20.91 3.02 -7.53
C ILE A 179 21.20 4.24 -8.39
N PHE A 180 20.39 5.28 -8.19
CA PHE A 180 20.48 6.56 -8.89
C PHE A 180 20.55 7.71 -7.88
N SER A 181 21.09 8.82 -8.32
CA SER A 181 21.05 10.10 -7.62
C SER A 181 19.64 10.69 -7.68
N LEU A 182 19.12 11.16 -6.54
CA LEU A 182 17.81 11.82 -6.45
C LEU A 182 17.83 13.25 -7.02
N SER A 183 19.00 13.88 -7.10
CA SER A 183 19.15 15.26 -7.54
C SER A 183 19.14 15.43 -9.06
N ASP A 184 19.80 14.54 -9.78
CA ASP A 184 20.00 14.64 -11.22
C ASP A 184 19.66 13.37 -12.01
N TYR A 185 19.18 12.32 -11.30
CA TYR A 185 18.77 11.02 -11.83
C TYR A 185 19.90 10.23 -12.50
N SER A 186 21.17 10.60 -12.26
CA SER A 186 22.32 9.88 -12.79
C SER A 186 22.47 8.51 -12.14
N PHE A 187 22.86 7.52 -12.94
CA PHE A 187 23.16 6.18 -12.45
C PHE A 187 24.40 6.18 -11.57
N ILE A 188 24.35 5.50 -10.43
CA ILE A 188 25.47 5.38 -9.49
C ILE A 188 26.09 4.00 -9.55
N LYS A 189 25.31 2.94 -9.28
CA LYS A 189 25.77 1.55 -9.30
C LYS A 189 24.65 0.54 -9.23
N ASN A 190 24.97 -0.73 -9.43
CA ASN A 190 24.12 -1.87 -9.14
C ASN A 190 24.54 -2.57 -7.86
N ILE A 191 23.60 -3.25 -7.20
CA ILE A 191 23.84 -4.23 -6.14
C ILE A 191 23.08 -5.50 -6.45
N GLY A 192 23.68 -6.65 -6.11
CA GLY A 192 23.12 -7.97 -6.36
C GLY A 192 23.37 -8.51 -7.76
N GLN A 193 23.06 -9.77 -7.92
CA GLN A 193 23.11 -10.56 -9.15
C GLN A 193 22.14 -11.75 -9.01
N ASN A 194 21.92 -12.51 -10.08
CA ASN A 194 21.09 -13.72 -10.00
C ASN A 194 21.73 -14.77 -9.09
N GLY A 195 20.96 -15.27 -8.11
CA GLY A 195 21.40 -16.36 -7.24
C GLY A 195 20.58 -16.47 -5.95
N GLY A 196 21.07 -17.35 -5.07
CA GLY A 196 20.43 -17.67 -3.78
C GLY A 196 21.26 -17.34 -2.55
N HIS A 197 22.51 -16.93 -2.71
CA HIS A 197 23.38 -16.56 -1.57
C HIS A 197 23.00 -15.19 -0.98
N LEU A 198 23.66 -14.81 0.10
CA LEU A 198 23.47 -13.46 0.66
C LEU A 198 23.94 -12.40 -0.32
N GLY A 199 23.12 -11.37 -0.53
CA GLY A 199 23.39 -10.32 -1.51
C GLY A 199 23.05 -10.68 -2.96
N GLU A 200 22.71 -11.92 -3.27
CA GLU A 200 22.14 -12.34 -4.55
C GLU A 200 20.63 -12.33 -4.51
N PHE A 201 19.97 -12.17 -5.66
CA PHE A 201 18.53 -12.11 -5.78
C PHE A 201 17.97 -13.10 -6.80
N ASN A 202 16.73 -13.51 -6.57
CA ASN A 202 15.92 -14.26 -7.53
C ASN A 202 14.58 -13.56 -7.69
N TYR A 203 14.41 -12.83 -8.79
CA TYR A 203 13.22 -12.00 -9.05
C TYR A 203 12.89 -11.01 -7.90
N PRO A 204 13.81 -10.09 -7.53
CA PRO A 204 13.48 -9.06 -6.52
C PRO A 204 12.32 -8.21 -7.03
N THR A 205 11.35 -7.90 -6.15
CA THR A 205 10.15 -7.13 -6.51
C THR A 205 10.11 -5.78 -5.82
N ASN A 206 9.46 -5.67 -4.67
CA ASN A 206 9.32 -4.41 -3.96
C ASN A 206 10.49 -4.16 -3.00
N ILE A 207 10.76 -2.91 -2.77
CA ILE A 207 11.84 -2.42 -1.91
C ILE A 207 11.35 -1.26 -1.07
N THR A 208 11.94 -1.07 0.10
CA THR A 208 11.73 0.12 0.92
C THR A 208 13.00 0.48 1.67
N VAL A 209 13.08 1.71 2.18
CA VAL A 209 14.19 2.21 2.99
C VAL A 209 13.65 2.74 4.30
N ASP A 210 14.28 2.38 5.42
CA ASP A 210 13.92 2.93 6.72
C ASP A 210 14.58 4.30 6.98
N PRO A 211 14.15 5.03 8.03
CA PRO A 211 14.73 6.32 8.39
C PRO A 211 16.23 6.28 8.74
N GLU A 212 16.78 5.11 9.07
CA GLU A 212 18.21 4.87 9.32
C GLU A 212 19.01 4.61 8.04
N GLY A 213 18.36 4.47 6.88
CA GLY A 213 18.97 4.23 5.58
C GLY A 213 19.28 2.76 5.29
N LYS A 214 18.66 1.83 6.03
CA LYS A 214 18.70 0.41 5.68
C LYS A 214 17.77 0.13 4.51
N LEU A 215 18.25 -0.65 3.54
CA LEU A 215 17.48 -1.07 2.39
C LEU A 215 16.89 -2.46 2.61
N TYR A 216 15.59 -2.58 2.42
CA TYR A 216 14.84 -3.83 2.53
C TYR A 216 14.41 -4.27 1.14
N VAL A 217 14.77 -5.49 0.74
CA VAL A 217 14.51 -6.04 -0.59
C VAL A 217 13.70 -7.30 -0.48
N VAL A 218 12.53 -7.33 -1.09
CA VAL A 218 11.72 -8.56 -1.23
C VAL A 218 12.30 -9.39 -2.36
N ASP A 219 12.98 -10.45 -2.00
CA ASP A 219 13.62 -11.42 -2.88
C ASP A 219 12.63 -12.57 -3.15
N THR A 220 11.62 -12.28 -3.98
CA THR A 220 10.40 -13.07 -4.16
C THR A 220 10.69 -14.52 -4.55
N GLY A 221 11.59 -14.74 -5.49
CA GLY A 221 11.93 -16.09 -5.97
C GLY A 221 12.78 -16.91 -5.00
N ASN A 222 13.36 -16.26 -3.97
CA ASN A 222 14.04 -16.91 -2.86
C ASN A 222 13.19 -16.94 -1.58
N PHE A 223 11.92 -16.49 -1.63
CA PHE A 223 10.95 -16.52 -0.53
C PHE A 223 11.45 -15.83 0.74
N ARG A 224 12.13 -14.70 0.59
CA ARG A 224 12.75 -13.97 1.71
C ARG A 224 12.73 -12.46 1.51
N VAL A 225 12.99 -11.73 2.59
CA VAL A 225 13.42 -10.34 2.58
C VAL A 225 14.87 -10.28 2.99
N GLN A 226 15.71 -9.57 2.23
CA GLN A 226 17.08 -9.25 2.63
C GLN A 226 17.16 -7.79 3.08
N ILE A 227 17.82 -7.55 4.21
CA ILE A 227 18.02 -6.22 4.79
C ILE A 227 19.50 -5.87 4.67
N PHE A 228 19.78 -4.73 4.07
CA PHE A 228 21.12 -4.21 3.84
C PHE A 228 21.36 -2.98 4.69
N ASP A 229 22.57 -2.83 5.19
CA ASP A 229 23.02 -1.59 5.78
C ASP A 229 23.29 -0.51 4.71
N LYS A 230 23.72 0.69 5.17
CA LYS A 230 24.04 1.82 4.26
C LYS A 230 25.23 1.56 3.34
N ASP A 231 26.07 0.57 3.65
CA ASP A 231 27.22 0.17 2.86
C ASP A 231 26.89 -1.04 1.96
N TYR A 232 25.60 -1.42 1.94
CA TYR A 232 25.04 -2.52 1.14
C TYR A 232 25.53 -3.90 1.55
N GLN A 233 25.89 -4.08 2.84
CA GLN A 233 26.14 -5.40 3.40
C GLN A 233 24.84 -6.00 3.92
N VAL A 234 24.60 -7.29 3.67
CA VAL A 234 23.43 -7.99 4.21
C VAL A 234 23.60 -8.14 5.71
N ILE A 235 22.72 -7.50 6.47
CA ILE A 235 22.73 -7.56 7.94
C ILE A 235 21.66 -8.51 8.49
N ARG A 236 20.65 -8.85 7.68
CA ARG A 236 19.59 -9.78 8.10
C ARG A 236 18.84 -10.36 6.91
N VAL A 237 18.29 -11.55 7.14
CA VAL A 237 17.32 -12.21 6.25
C VAL A 237 16.09 -12.57 7.06
N ILE A 238 14.90 -12.31 6.50
CA ILE A 238 13.60 -12.65 7.08
C ILE A 238 12.88 -13.58 6.12
N GLY A 239 12.25 -14.61 6.66
CA GLY A 239 11.46 -15.56 5.90
C GLY A 239 12.27 -16.68 5.24
N ARG A 240 11.54 -17.63 4.74
CA ARG A 240 11.99 -18.82 3.98
C ARG A 240 10.79 -19.40 3.24
N ALA A 241 11.01 -20.27 2.28
CA ALA A 241 9.94 -21.04 1.66
C ALA A 241 9.20 -21.91 2.69
N GLY A 242 7.88 -21.92 2.67
CA GLY A 242 7.07 -22.74 3.56
C GLY A 242 5.66 -22.18 3.76
N ASP A 243 4.87 -22.88 4.56
CA ASP A 243 3.46 -22.58 4.90
C ASP A 243 3.23 -22.18 6.36
N SER A 244 4.27 -22.25 7.17
CA SER A 244 4.20 -21.88 8.58
C SER A 244 4.35 -20.37 8.80
N PRO A 245 3.84 -19.81 9.91
CA PRO A 245 4.02 -18.41 10.24
C PRO A 245 5.48 -17.96 10.15
N GLY A 246 5.73 -16.82 9.50
CA GLY A 246 7.08 -16.31 9.23
C GLY A 246 7.75 -16.91 7.98
N SER A 247 7.11 -17.86 7.30
CA SER A 247 7.52 -18.34 5.98
C SER A 247 6.78 -17.56 4.90
N PHE A 248 7.25 -17.65 3.66
CA PHE A 248 6.63 -17.03 2.49
C PHE A 248 6.40 -18.03 1.36
N ALA A 249 5.34 -17.79 0.59
CA ALA A 249 5.04 -18.50 -0.64
C ALA A 249 5.14 -17.58 -1.87
N ARG A 250 4.72 -16.32 -1.76
CA ARG A 250 4.85 -15.32 -2.83
C ARG A 250 4.92 -13.90 -2.25
N PRO A 251 5.99 -13.56 -1.52
CA PRO A 251 6.13 -12.22 -0.94
C PRO A 251 6.25 -11.16 -2.04
N LYS A 252 5.64 -9.99 -1.82
CA LYS A 252 5.63 -8.88 -2.77
C LYS A 252 5.87 -7.52 -2.12
N GLY A 253 4.80 -6.88 -1.62
CA GLY A 253 4.87 -5.56 -1.00
C GLY A 253 5.64 -5.58 0.32
N ILE A 254 6.32 -4.47 0.63
CA ILE A 254 7.02 -4.27 1.90
C ILE A 254 6.88 -2.82 2.35
N ALA A 255 6.63 -2.62 3.66
CA ALA A 255 6.61 -1.31 4.30
C ALA A 255 7.12 -1.42 5.73
N ILE A 256 7.44 -0.27 6.35
CA ILE A 256 7.95 -0.18 7.72
C ILE A 256 7.15 0.89 8.44
N ASP A 257 6.70 0.60 9.67
CA ASP A 257 6.02 1.56 10.53
C ASP A 257 7.01 2.41 11.34
N SER A 258 6.47 3.34 12.11
CA SER A 258 7.28 4.27 12.90
C SER A 258 8.02 3.61 14.08
N GLU A 259 7.65 2.40 14.46
CA GLU A 259 8.31 1.61 15.51
C GLU A 259 9.33 0.62 14.92
N GLY A 260 9.44 0.61 13.57
CA GLY A 260 10.38 -0.23 12.83
C GLY A 260 9.88 -1.65 12.57
N HIS A 261 8.59 -1.93 12.76
CA HIS A 261 8.04 -3.22 12.36
C HIS A 261 8.01 -3.34 10.84
N ILE A 262 8.26 -4.54 10.34
CA ILE A 262 8.39 -4.85 8.92
C ILE A 262 7.13 -5.57 8.46
N TYR A 263 6.41 -4.98 7.53
CA TYR A 263 5.17 -5.50 6.95
C TYR A 263 5.46 -6.08 5.58
N VAL A 264 5.15 -7.35 5.38
CA VAL A 264 5.39 -8.03 4.10
C VAL A 264 4.09 -8.67 3.62
N VAL A 265 3.65 -8.26 2.44
CA VAL A 265 2.48 -8.85 1.76
C VAL A 265 2.88 -10.18 1.15
N ASP A 266 2.12 -11.24 1.42
CA ASP A 266 2.23 -12.51 0.70
C ASP A 266 0.97 -12.76 -0.13
N THR A 267 1.13 -12.67 -1.44
CA THR A 267 0.03 -12.83 -2.41
C THR A 267 -0.56 -14.24 -2.37
N ALA A 268 0.24 -15.27 -2.12
CA ALA A 268 -0.22 -16.65 -2.10
C ALA A 268 -0.94 -16.99 -0.79
N PHE A 269 -0.51 -16.40 0.32
CA PHE A 269 -1.19 -16.54 1.61
C PHE A 269 -2.36 -15.57 1.78
N GLN A 270 -2.54 -14.64 0.85
CA GLN A 270 -3.66 -13.70 0.86
C GLN A 270 -3.71 -12.88 2.16
N ASN A 271 -2.54 -12.46 2.65
CA ASN A 271 -2.37 -11.69 3.88
C ASN A 271 -1.16 -10.76 3.81
N PHE A 272 -0.95 -10.02 4.87
CA PHE A 272 0.37 -9.46 5.15
C PHE A 272 0.84 -9.91 6.53
N GLN A 273 2.14 -10.16 6.66
CA GLN A 273 2.79 -10.58 7.89
C GLN A 273 3.60 -9.42 8.46
N ILE A 274 3.61 -9.29 9.78
CA ILE A 274 4.32 -8.24 10.53
C ILE A 274 5.44 -8.88 11.33
N PHE A 275 6.64 -8.33 11.21
CA PHE A 275 7.84 -8.82 11.87
C PHE A 275 8.50 -7.72 12.72
N ASP A 276 9.16 -8.11 13.78
CA ASP A 276 10.09 -7.21 14.49
C ASP A 276 11.43 -7.08 13.75
N GLN A 277 12.28 -6.16 14.22
CA GLN A 277 13.62 -5.92 13.67
C GLN A 277 14.55 -7.15 13.79
N SER A 278 14.23 -8.12 14.64
CA SER A 278 14.98 -9.37 14.74
C SER A 278 14.57 -10.40 13.67
N GLY A 279 13.47 -10.15 12.94
CA GLY A 279 12.88 -11.05 11.95
C GLY A 279 11.90 -12.07 12.54
N ARG A 280 11.50 -11.92 13.80
CA ARG A 280 10.47 -12.73 14.42
C ARG A 280 9.09 -12.25 13.98
N ILE A 281 8.22 -13.17 13.56
CA ILE A 281 6.84 -12.83 13.24
C ILE A 281 6.09 -12.40 14.51
N LEU A 282 5.35 -11.32 14.38
CA LEU A 282 4.48 -10.76 15.42
C LEU A 282 3.01 -11.07 15.16
N LEU A 283 2.57 -10.92 13.89
CA LEU A 283 1.17 -11.03 13.52
C LEU A 283 1.03 -11.33 12.02
N ALA A 284 -0.05 -12.03 11.64
CA ALA A 284 -0.54 -12.11 10.27
C ALA A 284 -1.94 -11.49 10.21
N VAL A 285 -2.21 -10.67 9.20
CA VAL A 285 -3.45 -9.91 9.02
C VAL A 285 -4.01 -10.22 7.65
N GLY A 286 -5.27 -10.62 7.62
CA GLY A 286 -6.00 -10.96 6.42
C GLY A 286 -6.14 -12.46 6.18
N SER A 287 -7.04 -12.78 5.25
CA SER A 287 -7.36 -14.12 4.79
C SER A 287 -7.87 -14.06 3.36
N GLY A 288 -8.11 -15.21 2.74
CA GLY A 288 -8.66 -15.29 1.38
C GLY A 288 -10.11 -14.84 1.30
N GLY A 289 -10.43 -13.87 0.42
CA GLY A 289 -11.78 -13.39 0.18
C GLY A 289 -11.85 -11.99 -0.39
N ILE A 290 -13.05 -11.40 -0.39
CA ILE A 290 -13.35 -10.08 -0.98
C ILE A 290 -13.94 -9.07 0.01
N ASP A 291 -14.18 -9.49 1.24
CA ASP A 291 -14.73 -8.66 2.30
C ASP A 291 -13.64 -7.79 2.97
N PRO A 292 -14.01 -6.82 3.81
CA PRO A 292 -13.04 -6.06 4.58
C PRO A 292 -12.10 -6.96 5.38
N GLY A 293 -10.78 -6.73 5.24
CA GLY A 293 -9.75 -7.57 5.86
C GLY A 293 -9.43 -8.86 5.12
N GLU A 294 -10.08 -9.12 3.98
CA GLU A 294 -9.80 -10.26 3.10
C GLU A 294 -9.11 -9.83 1.80
N PHE A 295 -8.34 -10.72 1.22
CA PHE A 295 -7.58 -10.47 0.00
C PHE A 295 -7.64 -11.67 -0.95
N LEU A 296 -7.61 -11.42 -2.28
CA LEU A 296 -7.40 -12.45 -3.28
C LEU A 296 -6.00 -12.40 -3.88
N LEU A 297 -5.58 -11.22 -4.33
CA LEU A 297 -4.25 -11.00 -4.89
C LEU A 297 -3.63 -9.72 -4.31
N PRO A 298 -3.31 -9.68 -3.00
CA PRO A 298 -2.66 -8.51 -2.44
C PRO A 298 -1.26 -8.31 -3.06
N ALA A 299 -0.86 -7.05 -3.28
CA ALA A 299 0.38 -6.72 -3.97
C ALA A 299 1.21 -5.65 -3.24
N GLY A 300 0.91 -4.38 -3.45
CA GLY A 300 1.62 -3.27 -2.82
C GLY A 300 1.12 -2.98 -1.40
N ILE A 301 2.02 -2.45 -0.58
CA ILE A 301 1.71 -1.94 0.76
C ILE A 301 2.55 -0.69 1.01
N THR A 302 1.97 0.29 1.67
CA THR A 302 2.69 1.46 2.21
C THR A 302 2.12 1.84 3.56
N ILE A 303 2.91 2.57 4.34
CA ILE A 303 2.51 3.08 5.66
C ILE A 303 2.81 4.57 5.69
N ASP A 304 1.84 5.37 6.14
CA ASP A 304 2.02 6.81 6.26
C ASP A 304 2.61 7.22 7.63
N ASP A 305 2.85 8.52 7.80
CA ASP A 305 3.41 9.10 9.02
C ASP A 305 2.47 9.00 10.26
N GLN A 306 1.21 8.60 10.06
CA GLN A 306 0.23 8.32 11.13
C GLN A 306 0.11 6.82 11.42
N ASP A 307 1.01 5.99 10.88
CA ASP A 307 0.98 4.54 10.94
C ASP A 307 -0.32 3.93 10.38
N ARG A 308 -0.94 4.59 9.39
CA ARG A 308 -2.00 3.97 8.59
C ARG A 308 -1.38 3.13 7.51
N ILE A 309 -1.88 1.93 7.36
CA ILE A 309 -1.39 0.90 6.45
C ILE A 309 -2.34 0.85 5.27
N TYR A 310 -1.81 0.95 4.06
CA TYR A 310 -2.55 0.91 2.80
C TYR A 310 -2.11 -0.32 2.03
N VAL A 311 -3.04 -1.26 1.80
CA VAL A 311 -2.76 -2.51 1.08
C VAL A 311 -3.56 -2.56 -0.20
N VAL A 312 -2.88 -2.71 -1.32
CA VAL A 312 -3.51 -2.91 -2.63
C VAL A 312 -3.93 -4.36 -2.79
N ASN A 313 -5.19 -4.58 -3.17
CA ASN A 313 -5.70 -5.86 -3.60
C ASN A 313 -6.08 -5.79 -5.09
N GLN A 314 -5.51 -6.66 -5.93
CA GLN A 314 -5.71 -6.61 -7.37
C GLN A 314 -7.08 -7.14 -7.81
N VAL A 315 -7.70 -8.03 -7.02
CA VAL A 315 -8.99 -8.66 -7.34
C VAL A 315 -9.85 -8.79 -6.08
N PRO A 316 -11.04 -8.18 -6.06
CA PRO A 316 -11.41 -7.04 -6.91
C PRO A 316 -10.48 -5.85 -6.65
N GLY A 317 -10.27 -4.99 -7.64
CA GLY A 317 -9.38 -3.82 -7.48
C GLY A 317 -9.77 -2.97 -6.30
N SER A 318 -8.88 -2.81 -5.31
CA SER A 318 -9.14 -2.01 -4.10
C SER A 318 -7.87 -1.60 -3.39
N VAL A 319 -8.00 -0.56 -2.55
CA VAL A 319 -7.03 -0.23 -1.49
C VAL A 319 -7.74 -0.43 -0.16
N GLN A 320 -7.24 -1.30 0.68
CA GLN A 320 -7.70 -1.45 2.05
C GLN A 320 -6.84 -0.66 3.00
N ILE A 321 -7.47 0.03 3.93
CA ILE A 321 -6.82 0.92 4.90
C ILE A 321 -6.95 0.31 6.29
N PHE A 322 -5.83 0.20 6.97
CA PHE A 322 -5.76 -0.26 8.35
C PHE A 322 -5.04 0.78 9.21
N GLN A 323 -5.21 0.71 10.52
CA GLN A 323 -4.49 1.52 11.49
C GLN A 323 -3.67 0.61 12.40
N TYR A 324 -2.38 0.88 12.53
CA TYR A 324 -1.57 0.30 13.60
C TYR A 324 -1.85 1.04 14.91
N LEU A 325 -2.19 0.28 15.96
CA LEU A 325 -2.57 0.79 17.29
C LEU A 325 -1.35 0.86 18.23
N GLY A 326 -0.24 1.39 17.72
CA GLY A 326 1.02 1.55 18.44
C GLY A 326 1.05 2.81 19.32
N GLU A 327 2.25 3.18 19.77
CA GLU A 327 2.46 4.29 20.70
C GLU A 327 1.97 5.65 20.18
N LYS A 328 2.11 5.92 18.88
CA LYS A 328 1.58 7.15 18.27
C LYS A 328 0.06 7.22 18.35
N TRP A 329 -0.62 6.11 18.05
CA TRP A 329 -2.07 6.03 18.13
C TRP A 329 -2.55 6.22 19.56
N LYS A 330 -1.97 5.51 20.54
CA LYS A 330 -2.32 5.61 21.96
C LYS A 330 -2.21 7.04 22.47
N LYS A 331 -1.11 7.73 22.19
CA LYS A 331 -0.91 9.13 22.56
C LYS A 331 -1.96 10.08 21.95
N LYS A 332 -2.37 9.82 20.70
CA LYS A 332 -3.39 10.62 20.01
C LYS A 332 -4.78 10.44 20.63
N GLU A 333 -5.14 9.20 20.96
CA GLU A 333 -6.41 8.88 21.63
C GLU A 333 -6.47 9.49 23.05
N GLU A 334 -5.40 9.40 23.83
CA GLU A 334 -5.29 10.04 25.14
C GLU A 334 -5.49 11.56 25.06
N GLN A 335 -4.87 12.22 24.08
CA GLN A 335 -5.02 13.65 23.85
C GLN A 335 -6.45 14.03 23.43
N ALA A 336 -7.09 13.21 22.59
CA ALA A 336 -8.47 13.40 22.18
C ALA A 336 -9.45 13.22 23.35
N GLY A 337 -9.27 12.20 24.19
CA GLY A 337 -10.04 11.98 25.42
C GLY A 337 -9.92 13.16 26.41
N ALA A 338 -8.69 13.61 26.67
CA ALA A 338 -8.43 14.73 27.56
C ALA A 338 -9.01 16.07 27.05
N ALA A 339 -9.25 16.22 25.75
CA ALA A 339 -9.88 17.41 25.16
C ALA A 339 -11.40 17.39 25.31
N ILE A 340 -12.02 16.21 25.39
CA ILE A 340 -13.46 16.05 25.61
C ILE A 340 -13.82 16.32 27.06
N ASP A 341 -13.02 15.85 28.02
CA ASP A 341 -13.24 16.03 29.46
C ASP A 341 -13.08 17.50 29.91
N LYS A 342 -12.52 18.38 29.07
CA LYS A 342 -12.33 19.81 29.35
C LYS A 342 -13.44 20.71 28.78
N LYS A 343 -14.43 20.15 28.08
CA LYS A 343 -15.61 20.87 27.55
C LYS A 343 -16.86 20.55 28.35
#